data_5999120d41934ad81cac2294369b6fac
#
_entry.id   5999120d41934ad81cac2294369b6fac
#
_cell.length_a   1.000
_cell.length_b   1.000
_cell.length_c   1.000
_cell.angle_alpha   90.00
_cell.angle_beta   90.00
_cell.angle_gamma   90.00
#
_symmetry.space_group_name_H-M   'P 1'
#
loop_
_entity.id
_entity.type
_entity.pdbx_description
1 polymer ?
#
loop_
_entity_poly.entity_id
_entity_poly.type
_entity_poly.pdbx_seq_one_letter_code
_entity_poly.pdbx_strand_id
1 'polypeptide(L)'
;MTATFIGMPAVADSASSDVHTGGWRTTVDIPEDTLRWGTTFPEGAKKTLANTQMRRNLGHATRTIRTKRGQRVEEMPDWEDLRNAAEAVKFEVESRLPELLEEFERNVTARGGIVHWARDKHEANRIIAGIIKSKGVDEVVKVKSMATQETNLNEYLKDQGISARETDLAEMIVQLADDMPSHIVVPAIHRNHSKVRGIFLD
;
A
#
# COMPACT_ATOMS: atom_id res chain seq x y z
N MET A 1 -3.24 -28.14 -7.07
CA MET A 1 -2.31 -27.05 -6.75
C MET A 1 -3.15 -25.88 -6.28
N THR A 2 -3.04 -25.50 -5.02
CA THR A 2 -3.82 -24.39 -4.44
C THR A 2 -3.02 -23.11 -4.69
N ALA A 3 -3.48 -22.27 -5.59
CA ALA A 3 -2.86 -20.96 -5.82
C ALA A 3 -3.27 -20.02 -4.69
N THR A 4 -2.30 -19.51 -3.96
CA THR A 4 -2.52 -18.43 -2.97
C THR A 4 -2.28 -17.09 -3.66
N PHE A 5 -3.31 -16.25 -3.72
CA PHE A 5 -3.22 -14.94 -4.36
C PHE A 5 -2.53 -13.92 -3.45
N ILE A 6 -1.77 -12.99 -4.06
CA ILE A 6 -1.16 -11.86 -3.33
C ILE A 6 -2.30 -11.00 -2.77
N GLY A 7 -2.35 -10.86 -1.44
CA GLY A 7 -3.31 -10.01 -0.74
C GLY A 7 -4.46 -10.72 -0.03
N MET A 8 -4.57 -12.06 -0.13
CA MET A 8 -5.52 -12.78 0.70
C MET A 8 -4.82 -13.43 1.91
N PRO A 9 -5.36 -13.29 3.14
CA PRO A 9 -4.87 -14.07 4.26
C PRO A 9 -5.12 -15.55 3.97
N ALA A 10 -4.11 -16.40 4.19
CA ALA A 10 -4.31 -17.84 4.15
C ALA A 10 -5.47 -18.19 5.09
N VAL A 11 -6.45 -18.94 4.58
CA VAL A 11 -7.49 -19.53 5.43
C VAL A 11 -6.76 -20.47 6.37
N ALA A 12 -6.60 -20.04 7.62
CA ALA A 12 -5.97 -20.85 8.65
C ALA A 12 -6.88 -22.04 8.95
N ASP A 13 -6.34 -23.25 8.78
CA ASP A 13 -6.90 -24.42 9.42
C ASP A 13 -6.98 -24.14 10.93
N SER A 14 -8.12 -24.39 11.50
CA SER A 14 -8.48 -24.12 12.89
C SER A 14 -7.78 -25.08 13.86
N ALA A 15 -6.47 -24.96 14.03
CA ALA A 15 -5.74 -25.58 15.14
C ALA A 15 -4.31 -25.06 15.25
N SER A 16 -4.11 -23.81 15.64
CA SER A 16 -3.03 -23.41 16.55
C SER A 16 -3.18 -21.92 16.89
N SER A 17 -3.23 -21.64 18.17
CA SER A 17 -3.37 -20.31 18.78
C SER A 17 -2.05 -19.53 18.81
N ASP A 18 -1.22 -19.65 17.79
CA ASP A 18 -0.05 -18.80 17.62
C ASP A 18 -0.36 -17.74 16.58
N VAL A 19 -0.96 -16.65 17.06
CA VAL A 19 -0.93 -15.37 16.35
C VAL A 19 0.53 -14.99 16.20
N HIS A 20 1.11 -15.29 15.04
CA HIS A 20 2.39 -14.71 14.65
C HIS A 20 2.18 -13.20 14.52
N THR A 21 2.34 -12.50 15.62
CA THR A 21 2.67 -11.07 15.58
C THR A 21 4.06 -10.98 14.95
N GLY A 22 4.11 -11.02 13.64
CA GLY A 22 5.31 -10.71 12.86
C GLY A 22 5.68 -9.27 13.17
N GLY A 23 6.41 -9.08 14.25
CA GLY A 23 6.88 -7.78 14.67
C GLY A 23 7.81 -7.23 13.61
N TRP A 24 7.38 -6.21 12.92
CA TRP A 24 8.23 -5.32 12.15
C TRP A 24 9.12 -4.56 13.13
N ARG A 25 10.22 -5.18 13.53
CA ARG A 25 11.22 -4.54 14.39
C ARG A 25 12.23 -3.86 13.49
N THR A 26 11.96 -2.62 13.13
CA THR A 26 13.04 -1.74 12.69
C THR A 26 13.78 -1.25 13.93
N THR A 27 15.04 -1.58 14.01
CA THR A 27 15.97 -1.05 15.04
C THR A 27 16.51 0.34 14.66
N VAL A 28 15.91 0.98 13.68
CA VAL A 28 16.31 2.31 13.22
C VAL A 28 15.73 3.35 14.17
N ASP A 29 16.57 4.31 14.56
CA ASP A 29 16.15 5.48 15.33
C ASP A 29 15.23 6.35 14.45
N ILE A 30 13.93 6.18 14.63
CA ILE A 30 12.92 6.91 13.85
C ILE A 30 12.70 8.27 14.51
N PRO A 31 12.81 9.39 13.77
CA PRO A 31 12.58 10.71 14.30
C PRO A 31 11.24 10.85 15.03
N GLU A 32 11.17 11.72 16.03
CA GLU A 32 9.99 11.80 16.92
C GLU A 32 8.69 12.17 16.22
N ASP A 33 8.74 12.87 15.10
CA ASP A 33 7.58 13.32 14.32
C ASP A 33 7.19 12.38 13.18
N THR A 34 7.89 11.25 13.01
CA THR A 34 7.55 10.23 12.02
C THR A 34 6.57 9.21 12.57
N LEU A 35 5.87 8.51 11.66
CA LEU A 35 5.01 7.38 12.01
C LEU A 35 5.87 6.14 12.34
N ARG A 36 5.45 5.38 13.34
CA ARG A 36 6.23 4.25 13.85
C ARG A 36 5.44 2.95 13.75
N TRP A 37 6.07 1.96 13.17
CA TRP A 37 5.60 0.59 13.18
C TRP A 37 6.29 -0.20 14.31
N GLY A 38 5.58 -1.14 14.91
CA GLY A 38 6.14 -2.00 15.95
C GLY A 38 5.89 -1.55 17.38
N THR A 39 5.19 -0.44 17.61
CA THR A 39 4.61 -0.09 18.91
C THR A 39 3.24 -0.73 19.07
N THR A 40 2.83 -1.03 20.29
CA THR A 40 1.44 -1.46 20.55
C THR A 40 0.47 -0.34 20.18
N PHE A 41 -0.74 -0.69 19.75
CA PHE A 41 -1.75 0.31 19.38
C PHE A 41 -2.02 1.35 20.49
N PRO A 42 -2.18 0.97 21.79
CA PRO A 42 -2.41 1.96 22.86
C PRO A 42 -1.25 2.95 23.02
N GLU A 43 -0.01 2.48 22.94
CA GLU A 43 1.18 3.33 23.07
C GLU A 43 1.32 4.29 21.88
N GLY A 44 1.21 3.75 20.67
CA GLY A 44 1.23 4.55 19.45
C GLY A 44 0.10 5.57 19.40
N ALA A 45 -1.12 5.18 19.78
CA ALA A 45 -2.27 6.07 19.83
C ALA A 45 -2.08 7.18 20.86
N LYS A 46 -1.59 6.88 22.07
CA LYS A 46 -1.34 7.87 23.12
C LYS A 46 -0.36 8.95 22.64
N LYS A 47 0.75 8.56 22.04
CA LYS A 47 1.75 9.50 21.49
C LYS A 47 1.17 10.32 20.34
N THR A 48 0.51 9.67 19.39
CA THR A 48 -0.06 10.31 18.20
C THR A 48 -1.18 11.29 18.56
N LEU A 49 -2.03 10.96 19.53
CA LEU A 49 -3.09 11.84 20.00
C LEU A 49 -2.57 13.11 20.69
N ALA A 50 -1.35 13.11 21.20
CA ALA A 50 -0.71 14.31 21.73
C ALA A 50 -0.32 15.31 20.63
N ASN A 51 -0.15 14.88 19.38
CA ASN A 51 0.16 15.75 18.26
C ASN A 51 -1.05 16.53 17.77
N THR A 52 -1.30 17.69 18.39
CA THR A 52 -2.48 18.52 18.12
C THR A 52 -2.48 19.10 16.71
N GLN A 53 -1.31 19.35 16.11
CA GLN A 53 -1.21 19.85 14.73
C GLN A 53 -1.64 18.77 13.72
N MET A 54 -1.14 17.56 13.88
CA MET A 54 -1.54 16.44 13.05
C MET A 54 -3.05 16.18 13.15
N ARG A 55 -3.60 16.19 14.35
CA ARG A 55 -5.06 16.03 14.56
C ARG A 55 -5.90 17.12 13.86
N ARG A 56 -5.45 18.37 13.87
CA ARG A 56 -6.11 19.45 13.11
C ARG A 56 -6.05 19.20 11.62
N ASN A 57 -4.88 18.83 11.10
CA ASN A 57 -4.68 18.55 9.68
C ASN A 57 -5.58 17.39 9.22
N LEU A 58 -5.54 16.27 9.93
CA LEU A 58 -6.39 15.10 9.64
C LEU A 58 -7.88 15.45 9.74
N GLY A 59 -8.28 16.17 10.79
CA GLY A 59 -9.67 16.58 10.97
C GLY A 59 -10.16 17.51 9.85
N HIS A 60 -9.33 18.41 9.36
CA HIS A 60 -9.66 19.26 8.20
C HIS A 60 -9.77 18.44 6.91
N ALA A 61 -8.76 17.65 6.61
CA ALA A 61 -8.70 16.84 5.39
C ALA A 61 -9.87 15.84 5.30
N THR A 62 -10.12 15.10 6.38
CA THR A 62 -11.21 14.11 6.40
C THR A 62 -12.59 14.74 6.30
N ARG A 63 -12.85 15.88 6.94
CA ARG A 63 -14.11 16.62 6.76
C ARG A 63 -14.28 17.06 5.31
N THR A 64 -13.26 17.65 4.71
CA THR A 64 -13.29 18.09 3.32
C THR A 64 -13.60 16.95 2.35
N ILE A 65 -12.92 15.81 2.51
CA ILE A 65 -13.14 14.62 1.69
C ILE A 65 -14.57 14.10 1.86
N ARG A 66 -15.04 13.98 3.10
CA ARG A 66 -16.40 13.50 3.39
C ARG A 66 -17.47 14.42 2.81
N THR A 67 -17.31 15.73 2.95
CA THR A 67 -18.24 16.71 2.38
C THR A 67 -18.31 16.61 0.87
N LYS A 68 -17.15 16.57 0.19
CA LYS A 68 -17.10 16.42 -1.27
C LYS A 68 -17.73 15.10 -1.74
N ARG A 69 -17.48 14.00 -1.00
CA ARG A 69 -18.13 12.73 -1.30
C ARG A 69 -19.64 12.81 -1.13
N GLY A 70 -20.11 13.40 -0.02
CA GLY A 70 -21.57 13.58 0.23
C GLY A 70 -22.25 14.33 -0.90
N GLN A 71 -21.68 15.45 -1.32
CA GLN A 71 -22.20 16.22 -2.46
C GLN A 71 -22.31 15.37 -3.74
N ARG A 72 -21.31 14.55 -4.04
CA ARG A 72 -21.38 13.67 -5.23
C ARG A 72 -22.45 12.58 -5.10
N VAL A 73 -22.64 12.04 -3.91
CA VAL A 73 -23.70 11.06 -3.65
C VAL A 73 -25.08 11.71 -3.81
N GLU A 74 -25.27 12.94 -3.31
CA GLU A 74 -26.52 13.69 -3.43
C GLU A 74 -26.89 14.03 -4.89
N GLU A 75 -25.91 14.15 -5.78
CA GLU A 75 -26.12 14.39 -7.22
C GLU A 75 -26.64 13.12 -7.96
N MET A 76 -26.61 11.95 -7.32
CA MET A 76 -26.94 10.65 -7.91
C MET A 76 -28.19 10.06 -7.23
N PRO A 77 -29.40 10.27 -7.80
CA PRO A 77 -30.64 9.81 -7.17
C PRO A 77 -30.75 8.28 -7.09
N ASP A 78 -30.03 7.57 -7.93
CA ASP A 78 -29.96 6.10 -8.01
C ASP A 78 -28.71 5.52 -7.32
N TRP A 79 -28.07 6.25 -6.41
CA TRP A 79 -26.83 5.85 -5.76
C TRP A 79 -26.85 4.44 -5.17
N GLU A 80 -27.91 4.07 -4.45
CA GLU A 80 -27.99 2.74 -3.83
C GLU A 80 -28.15 1.63 -4.88
N ASP A 81 -28.87 1.86 -5.97
CA ASP A 81 -28.99 0.90 -7.07
C ASP A 81 -27.66 0.70 -7.78
N LEU A 82 -26.90 1.78 -8.02
CA LEU A 82 -25.56 1.71 -8.59
C LEU A 82 -24.60 0.98 -7.65
N ARG A 83 -24.69 1.20 -6.35
CA ARG A 83 -23.88 0.51 -5.35
C ARG A 83 -24.16 -1.00 -5.32
N ASN A 84 -25.44 -1.38 -5.35
CA ASN A 84 -25.86 -2.78 -5.40
C ASN A 84 -25.42 -3.45 -6.71
N ALA A 85 -25.53 -2.76 -7.83
CA ALA A 85 -25.04 -3.26 -9.11
C ALA A 85 -23.51 -3.48 -9.10
N ALA A 86 -22.75 -2.54 -8.52
CA ALA A 86 -21.30 -2.68 -8.37
C ALA A 86 -20.91 -3.83 -7.44
N GLU A 87 -21.66 -4.06 -6.36
CA GLU A 87 -21.49 -5.22 -5.48
C GLU A 87 -21.72 -6.54 -6.23
N ALA A 88 -22.80 -6.62 -7.02
CA ALA A 88 -23.10 -7.81 -7.81
C ALA A 88 -21.99 -8.14 -8.83
N VAL A 89 -21.43 -7.12 -9.50
CA VAL A 89 -20.29 -7.28 -10.42
C VAL A 89 -19.06 -7.82 -9.69
N LYS A 90 -18.73 -7.26 -8.52
CA LYS A 90 -17.60 -7.74 -7.72
C LYS A 90 -17.79 -9.17 -7.26
N PHE A 91 -18.98 -9.50 -6.79
CA PHE A 91 -19.32 -10.86 -6.36
C PHE A 91 -19.16 -11.88 -7.50
N GLU A 92 -19.63 -11.54 -8.70
CA GLU A 92 -19.46 -12.40 -9.88
C GLU A 92 -17.97 -12.58 -10.21
N VAL A 93 -17.20 -11.49 -10.25
CA VAL A 93 -15.76 -11.54 -10.53
C VAL A 93 -15.03 -12.41 -9.49
N GLU A 94 -15.30 -12.21 -8.20
CA GLU A 94 -14.67 -12.97 -7.13
C GLU A 94 -15.03 -14.46 -7.19
N SER A 95 -16.27 -14.80 -7.52
CA SER A 95 -16.73 -16.18 -7.66
C SER A 95 -16.06 -16.95 -8.81
N ARG A 96 -15.58 -16.22 -9.82
CA ARG A 96 -14.94 -16.76 -11.03
C ARG A 96 -13.48 -16.34 -11.17
N LEU A 97 -12.89 -15.84 -10.10
CA LEU A 97 -11.55 -15.26 -10.14
C LEU A 97 -10.48 -16.19 -10.73
N PRO A 98 -10.42 -17.50 -10.41
CA PRO A 98 -9.44 -18.40 -11.01
C PRO A 98 -9.54 -18.45 -12.54
N GLU A 99 -10.74 -18.59 -13.07
CA GLU A 99 -11.00 -18.66 -14.52
C GLU A 99 -10.59 -17.35 -15.22
N LEU A 100 -10.96 -16.22 -14.61
CA LEU A 100 -10.64 -14.90 -15.15
C LEU A 100 -9.12 -14.63 -15.15
N LEU A 101 -8.41 -15.11 -14.14
CA LEU A 101 -6.95 -14.99 -14.07
C LEU A 101 -6.26 -15.86 -15.11
N GLU A 102 -6.73 -17.07 -15.36
CA GLU A 102 -6.24 -17.92 -16.45
C GLU A 102 -6.50 -17.29 -17.83
N GLU A 103 -7.69 -16.70 -18.00
CA GLU A 103 -8.01 -15.96 -19.24
C GLU A 103 -7.09 -14.74 -19.40
N PHE A 104 -6.85 -13.99 -18.33
CA PHE A 104 -5.93 -12.86 -18.33
C PHE A 104 -4.53 -13.30 -18.75
N GLU A 105 -3.98 -14.35 -18.15
CA GLU A 105 -2.64 -14.86 -18.49
C GLU A 105 -2.58 -15.27 -19.96
N ARG A 106 -3.54 -16.03 -20.46
CA ARG A 106 -3.61 -16.42 -21.89
C ARG A 106 -3.59 -15.20 -22.81
N ASN A 107 -4.42 -14.19 -22.49
CA ASN A 107 -4.57 -13.00 -23.32
C ASN A 107 -3.32 -12.09 -23.29
N VAL A 108 -2.67 -11.95 -22.15
CA VAL A 108 -1.41 -11.21 -22.01
C VAL A 108 -0.29 -11.91 -22.77
N THR A 109 -0.16 -13.22 -22.59
CA THR A 109 0.87 -14.04 -23.25
C THR A 109 0.70 -14.05 -24.76
N ALA A 110 -0.52 -14.15 -25.26
CA ALA A 110 -0.81 -14.09 -26.70
C ALA A 110 -0.41 -12.76 -27.35
N ARG A 111 -0.26 -11.69 -26.56
CA ARG A 111 0.19 -10.37 -27.00
C ARG A 111 1.67 -10.08 -26.70
N GLY A 112 2.44 -11.12 -26.31
CA GLY A 112 3.86 -11.01 -26.04
C GLY A 112 4.20 -10.50 -24.63
N GLY A 113 3.23 -10.38 -23.74
CA GLY A 113 3.47 -10.09 -22.33
C GLY A 113 3.88 -11.34 -21.56
N ILE A 114 4.38 -11.12 -20.35
CA ILE A 114 4.76 -12.20 -19.43
C ILE A 114 3.98 -11.97 -18.12
N VAL A 115 3.26 -12.99 -17.67
CA VAL A 115 2.60 -13.00 -16.37
C VAL A 115 3.44 -13.83 -15.40
N HIS A 116 3.71 -13.27 -14.25
CA HIS A 116 4.43 -13.96 -13.18
C HIS A 116 3.47 -14.22 -12.01
N TRP A 117 3.49 -15.44 -11.50
CA TRP A 117 2.74 -15.84 -10.32
C TRP A 117 3.68 -15.95 -9.12
N ALA A 118 3.25 -15.43 -7.99
CA ALA A 118 4.00 -15.50 -6.74
C ALA A 118 3.10 -16.05 -5.64
N ARG A 119 3.63 -16.96 -4.84
CA ARG A 119 2.91 -17.59 -3.73
C ARG A 119 2.82 -16.69 -2.50
N ASP A 120 3.80 -15.81 -2.36
CA ASP A 120 3.93 -14.89 -1.23
C ASP A 120 4.72 -13.62 -1.61
N LYS A 121 4.79 -12.69 -0.67
CA LYS A 121 5.54 -11.43 -0.83
C LYS A 121 7.03 -11.62 -1.13
N HIS A 122 7.65 -12.66 -0.58
CA HIS A 122 9.07 -12.92 -0.76
C HIS A 122 9.36 -13.40 -2.18
N GLU A 123 8.50 -14.26 -2.69
CA GLU A 123 8.61 -14.71 -4.08
C GLU A 123 8.33 -13.57 -5.07
N ALA A 124 7.29 -12.74 -4.82
CA ALA A 124 7.01 -11.56 -5.62
C ALA A 124 8.22 -10.62 -5.70
N ASN A 125 8.80 -10.29 -4.55
CA ASN A 125 9.95 -9.41 -4.49
C ASN A 125 11.19 -10.02 -5.20
N ARG A 126 11.43 -11.33 -5.07
CA ARG A 126 12.51 -12.01 -5.80
C ARG A 126 12.33 -11.95 -7.31
N ILE A 127 11.10 -12.18 -7.79
CA ILE A 127 10.78 -12.11 -9.22
C ILE A 127 11.06 -10.70 -9.74
N ILE A 128 10.55 -9.68 -9.07
CA ILE A 128 10.74 -8.27 -9.45
C ILE A 128 12.23 -7.91 -9.48
N ALA A 129 12.97 -8.21 -8.42
CA ALA A 129 14.39 -7.95 -8.36
C ALA A 129 15.18 -8.71 -9.46
N GLY A 130 14.79 -9.95 -9.75
CA GLY A 130 15.36 -10.74 -10.83
C GLY A 130 15.15 -10.10 -12.21
N ILE A 131 13.96 -9.58 -12.47
CA ILE A 131 13.64 -8.86 -13.71
C ILE A 131 14.51 -7.60 -13.83
N ILE A 132 14.62 -6.81 -12.75
CA ILE A 132 15.42 -5.58 -12.73
C ILE A 132 16.90 -5.92 -13.01
N LYS A 133 17.46 -6.88 -12.28
CA LYS A 133 18.85 -7.32 -12.45
C LYS A 133 19.14 -7.85 -13.86
N SER A 134 18.18 -8.52 -14.48
CA SER A 134 18.33 -9.01 -15.86
C SER A 134 18.48 -7.88 -16.90
N LYS A 135 18.10 -6.66 -16.55
CA LYS A 135 18.29 -5.47 -17.39
C LYS A 135 19.61 -4.74 -17.13
N GLY A 136 20.39 -5.19 -16.15
CA GLY A 136 21.70 -4.60 -15.83
C GLY A 136 21.59 -3.19 -15.23
N VAL A 137 20.47 -2.88 -14.55
CA VAL A 137 20.24 -1.59 -13.92
C VAL A 137 20.18 -1.74 -12.40
N ASP A 138 20.58 -0.70 -11.69
CA ASP A 138 20.59 -0.58 -10.23
C ASP A 138 19.65 0.52 -9.73
N GLU A 139 18.97 1.22 -10.64
CA GLU A 139 17.96 2.23 -10.31
C GLU A 139 16.68 1.99 -11.11
N VAL A 140 15.54 2.11 -10.45
CA VAL A 140 14.20 2.03 -11.05
C VAL A 140 13.30 3.13 -10.51
N VAL A 141 12.35 3.55 -11.32
CA VAL A 141 11.26 4.43 -10.89
C VAL A 141 9.98 3.63 -10.76
N LYS A 142 9.16 3.98 -9.79
CA LYS A 142 7.85 3.36 -9.60
C LYS A 142 6.80 4.41 -9.26
N VAL A 143 5.57 4.12 -9.63
CA VAL A 143 4.41 4.86 -9.17
C VAL A 143 3.85 4.21 -7.92
N LYS A 144 3.02 4.95 -7.19
CA LYS A 144 2.32 4.45 -6.02
C LYS A 144 1.65 3.10 -6.31
N SER A 145 1.98 2.13 -5.49
CA SER A 145 1.34 0.82 -5.48
C SER A 145 1.22 0.32 -4.05
N MET A 146 0.00 0.11 -3.60
CA MET A 146 -0.25 -0.44 -2.26
C MET A 146 0.26 -1.87 -2.14
N ALA A 147 0.10 -2.69 -3.18
CA ALA A 147 0.60 -4.06 -3.19
C ALA A 147 2.13 -4.10 -2.99
N THR A 148 2.88 -3.25 -3.70
CA THR A 148 4.34 -3.20 -3.52
C THR A 148 4.77 -2.61 -2.18
N GLN A 149 3.94 -1.78 -1.56
CA GLN A 149 4.16 -1.27 -0.22
C GLN A 149 3.93 -2.37 0.84
N GLU A 150 2.84 -3.14 0.71
CA GLU A 150 2.55 -4.28 1.60
C GLU A 150 3.60 -5.39 1.51
N THR A 151 4.19 -5.60 0.33
CA THR A 151 5.30 -6.56 0.16
C THR A 151 6.63 -6.01 0.65
N ASN A 152 6.70 -4.74 1.05
CA ASN A 152 7.93 -4.04 1.45
C ASN A 152 9.00 -4.05 0.35
N LEU A 153 8.57 -3.84 -0.90
CA LEU A 153 9.43 -3.97 -2.08
C LEU A 153 10.62 -2.99 -2.05
N ASN A 154 10.41 -1.74 -1.64
CA ASN A 154 11.47 -0.72 -1.63
C ASN A 154 12.66 -1.14 -0.74
N GLU A 155 12.38 -1.60 0.47
CA GLU A 155 13.39 -2.09 1.40
C GLU A 155 14.10 -3.33 0.85
N TYR A 156 13.31 -4.26 0.31
CA TYR A 156 13.88 -5.46 -0.31
C TYR A 156 14.83 -5.12 -1.47
N LEU A 157 14.45 -4.19 -2.35
CA LEU A 157 15.30 -3.75 -3.47
C LEU A 157 16.56 -3.05 -2.98
N LYS A 158 16.46 -2.19 -1.94
CA LYS A 158 17.60 -1.54 -1.30
C LYS A 158 18.61 -2.56 -0.77
N ASP A 159 18.16 -3.61 -0.10
CA ASP A 159 19.00 -4.71 0.38
C ASP A 159 19.66 -5.50 -0.77
N GLN A 160 19.08 -5.44 -1.96
CA GLN A 160 19.64 -6.02 -3.19
C GLN A 160 20.54 -5.06 -3.97
N GLY A 161 20.83 -3.86 -3.44
CA GLY A 161 21.62 -2.82 -4.10
C GLY A 161 20.88 -2.07 -5.21
N ILE A 162 19.54 -2.13 -5.22
CA ILE A 162 18.72 -1.46 -6.24
C ILE A 162 17.99 -0.29 -5.60
N SER A 163 18.15 0.91 -6.18
CA SER A 163 17.44 2.13 -5.76
C SER A 163 16.06 2.19 -6.42
N ALA A 164 14.99 2.22 -5.62
CA ALA A 164 13.62 2.41 -6.11
C ALA A 164 13.14 3.82 -5.77
N ARG A 165 12.91 4.66 -6.79
CA ARG A 165 12.44 6.04 -6.61
C ARG A 165 10.94 6.15 -6.84
N GLU A 166 10.27 6.73 -5.86
CA GLU A 166 8.86 7.07 -5.98
C GLU A 166 8.68 8.28 -6.90
N THR A 167 7.64 8.24 -7.73
CA THR A 167 7.32 9.34 -8.66
C THR A 167 6.01 10.05 -8.33
N ASP A 168 5.19 9.50 -7.44
CA ASP A 168 4.04 10.20 -6.85
C ASP A 168 4.54 11.18 -5.78
N LEU A 169 4.02 12.42 -5.80
CA LEU A 169 4.48 13.46 -4.88
C LEU A 169 4.31 13.08 -3.40
N ALA A 170 3.21 12.46 -3.02
CA ALA A 170 2.96 12.12 -1.63
C ALA A 170 3.87 10.98 -1.15
N GLU A 171 4.12 9.99 -2.00
CA GLU A 171 5.08 8.91 -1.72
C GLU A 171 6.53 9.44 -1.70
N MET A 172 6.88 10.36 -2.60
CA MET A 172 8.19 11.01 -2.59
C MET A 172 8.43 11.79 -1.28
N ILE A 173 7.43 12.53 -0.79
CA ILE A 173 7.52 13.23 0.51
C ILE A 173 7.78 12.24 1.65
N VAL A 174 7.08 11.10 1.65
CA VAL A 174 7.26 10.05 2.65
C VAL A 174 8.64 9.43 2.54
N GLN A 175 9.09 9.10 1.32
CA GLN A 175 10.40 8.50 1.06
C GLN A 175 11.55 9.43 1.46
N LEU A 176 11.51 10.71 1.07
CA LEU A 176 12.54 11.69 1.42
C LEU A 176 12.60 11.99 2.92
N ALA A 177 11.48 11.86 3.61
CA ALA A 177 11.39 12.06 5.06
C ALA A 177 11.77 10.82 5.88
N ASP A 178 12.11 9.71 5.23
CA ASP A 178 12.28 8.39 5.86
C ASP A 178 11.11 8.05 6.80
N ASP A 179 9.88 8.32 6.34
CA ASP A 179 8.64 8.22 7.11
C ASP A 179 7.75 7.08 6.57
N MET A 180 6.69 6.81 7.29
CA MET A 180 5.67 5.83 6.89
C MET A 180 4.40 6.53 6.41
N PRO A 181 3.71 5.96 5.40
CA PRO A 181 2.45 6.52 4.95
C PRO A 181 1.38 6.40 6.04
N SER A 182 0.67 7.50 6.30
CA SER A 182 -0.40 7.53 7.31
C SER A 182 -1.77 7.19 6.76
N HIS A 183 -1.89 7.12 5.45
CA HIS A 183 -3.16 6.87 4.76
C HIS A 183 -2.93 6.22 3.41
N ILE A 184 -3.78 5.26 3.08
CA ILE A 184 -3.67 4.47 1.85
C ILE A 184 -3.65 5.32 0.58
N VAL A 185 -4.56 6.31 0.49
CA VAL A 185 -4.74 7.14 -0.72
C VAL A 185 -3.98 8.45 -0.64
N VAL A 186 -3.76 8.98 0.56
CA VAL A 186 -3.07 10.27 0.79
C VAL A 186 -1.97 10.07 1.83
N PRO A 187 -0.84 9.46 1.44
CA PRO A 187 0.19 8.99 2.36
C PRO A 187 0.74 10.06 3.30
N ALA A 188 0.98 11.27 2.80
CA ALA A 188 1.56 12.39 3.54
C ALA A 188 0.55 13.32 4.22
N ILE A 189 -0.73 12.89 4.40
CA ILE A 189 -1.82 13.72 4.96
C ILE A 189 -1.52 14.25 6.37
N HIS A 190 -0.64 13.61 7.11
CA HIS A 190 -0.20 14.01 8.46
C HIS A 190 0.80 15.16 8.46
N ARG A 191 1.36 15.53 7.29
CA ARG A 191 2.33 16.61 7.15
C ARG A 191 1.67 17.91 6.67
N ASN A 192 2.20 19.05 7.09
CA ASN A 192 1.78 20.37 6.62
C ASN A 192 2.84 20.97 5.69
N HIS A 193 2.52 22.10 5.04
CA HIS A 193 3.40 22.76 4.08
C HIS A 193 4.78 23.12 4.66
N SER A 194 4.84 23.56 5.92
CA SER A 194 6.12 23.92 6.55
C SER A 194 7.03 22.70 6.72
N LYS A 195 6.47 21.55 7.10
CA LYS A 195 7.23 20.29 7.22
C LYS A 195 7.67 19.78 5.86
N VAL A 196 6.77 19.84 4.85
CA VAL A 196 7.11 19.45 3.47
C VAL A 196 8.22 20.35 2.91
N ARG A 197 8.16 21.67 3.16
CA ARG A 197 9.22 22.58 2.74
C ARG A 197 10.59 22.20 3.33
N GLY A 198 10.65 21.85 4.61
CA GLY A 198 11.91 21.39 5.24
C GLY A 198 12.48 20.17 4.50
N ILE A 199 11.68 19.15 4.25
CA ILE A 199 12.10 17.93 3.56
C ILE A 199 12.74 18.18 2.18
N PHE A 200 12.31 19.22 1.46
CA PHE A 200 12.85 19.55 0.13
C PHE A 200 14.01 20.57 0.16
N LEU A 201 14.36 21.12 1.33
CA LEU A 201 15.47 22.07 1.47
C LEU A 201 16.72 21.43 2.10
N ASP A 202 16.55 20.32 2.78
CA ASP A 202 17.60 19.50 3.38
C ASP A 202 18.14 18.48 2.35
#